data_18e30096176029890cd78e32ab01cba6
#
_entry.id   18e30096176029890cd78e32ab01cba6
#
_cell.length_a   1.000
_cell.length_b   1.000
_cell.length_c   1.000
_cell.angle_alpha   90.00
_cell.angle_beta   90.00
_cell.angle_gamma   90.00
#
_symmetry.space_group_name_H-M   'P 1'
#
loop_
_entity.id
_entity.type
_entity.pdbx_description
1 polymer ?
#
loop_
_entity_poly.entity_id
_entity_poly.type
_entity_poly.pdbx_seq_one_letter_code
_entity_poly.pdbx_strand_id
1 'polypeptide(L)'
;YRGWIIEFFVHNERAQDFLFVRDAKQGVSPLLHMIAFGNILGPDLNYAMNRQHYARRLWEKGPDPFLPEEIDRSRYGISSRIDDLRDDRRVLERFGIISELYQDIILFYFRAKGEWGGHGKHLGRRMYNERPDLCLRLENAFQKAVAGQVDDFVDFCLEMIAPYGGYLQAGYLSKMSPEWRYFEPKSPKMPV
;
A
#
# COMPACT_ATOMS: atom_id res chain seq x y z
N TYR A 1 -5.16 -1.95 30.55
CA TYR A 1 -5.58 -0.97 31.55
C TYR A 1 -7.11 -0.97 31.65
N ARG A 2 -7.66 -1.25 32.85
CA ARG A 2 -9.11 -1.33 33.08
C ARG A 2 -9.89 -2.17 32.06
N GLY A 3 -9.33 -3.33 31.67
CA GLY A 3 -9.92 -4.22 30.67
C GLY A 3 -9.63 -3.87 29.21
N TRP A 4 -8.88 -2.79 28.92
CA TRP A 4 -8.45 -2.43 27.56
C TRP A 4 -7.05 -2.94 27.28
N ILE A 5 -6.84 -3.46 26.07
CA ILE A 5 -5.51 -3.75 25.54
C ILE A 5 -4.92 -2.44 25.04
N ILE A 6 -3.71 -2.11 25.49
CA ILE A 6 -2.99 -0.90 25.07
C ILE A 6 -1.69 -1.35 24.40
N GLU A 7 -1.46 -0.87 23.18
CA GLU A 7 -0.21 -1.07 22.47
C GLU A 7 0.65 0.19 22.57
N PHE A 8 1.93 0.02 22.90
CA PHE A 8 2.90 1.10 22.99
C PHE A 8 3.93 0.99 21.87
N PHE A 9 4.05 2.03 21.05
CA PHE A 9 5.12 2.17 20.07
C PHE A 9 6.15 3.16 20.59
N VAL A 10 7.31 2.65 20.99
CA VAL A 10 8.38 3.46 21.59
C VAL A 10 9.46 3.74 20.55
N HIS A 11 9.62 5.01 20.22
CA HIS A 11 10.59 5.46 19.21
C HIS A 11 11.34 6.71 19.71
N ASN A 12 12.64 6.78 19.43
CA ASN A 12 13.37 8.04 19.46
C ASN A 12 13.19 8.79 18.13
N GLU A 13 13.59 10.06 18.06
CA GLU A 13 13.46 10.88 16.85
C GLU A 13 14.09 10.25 15.62
N ARG A 14 15.30 9.71 15.76
CA ARG A 14 16.05 9.10 14.65
C ARG A 14 15.31 7.90 14.05
N ALA A 15 14.70 7.08 14.91
CA ALA A 15 13.89 5.96 14.45
C ALA A 15 12.59 6.44 13.78
N GLN A 16 11.94 7.49 14.31
CA GLN A 16 10.77 8.10 13.68
C GLN A 16 11.11 8.66 12.30
N ASP A 17 12.19 9.43 12.18
CA ASP A 17 12.60 10.04 10.91
C ASP A 17 12.97 8.98 9.87
N PHE A 18 13.65 7.91 10.28
CA PHE A 18 13.92 6.76 9.41
C PHE A 18 12.62 6.13 8.89
N LEU A 19 11.64 5.92 9.77
CA LEU A 19 10.35 5.34 9.41
C LEU A 19 9.58 6.28 8.46
N PHE A 20 9.58 7.58 8.70
CA PHE A 20 8.93 8.57 7.85
C PHE A 20 9.52 8.57 6.43
N VAL A 21 10.85 8.52 6.30
CA VAL A 21 11.53 8.45 4.98
C VAL A 21 11.20 7.14 4.26
N ARG A 22 11.28 6.01 4.97
CA ARG A 22 10.93 4.69 4.40
C ARG A 22 9.48 4.66 3.92
N ASP A 23 8.57 5.13 4.77
CA ASP A 23 7.13 5.08 4.54
C ASP A 23 6.71 6.03 3.41
N ALA A 24 7.40 7.18 3.26
CA ALA A 24 7.18 8.09 2.14
C ALA A 24 7.45 7.43 0.79
N LYS A 25 8.49 6.62 0.69
CA LYS A 25 8.79 5.82 -0.51
C LYS A 25 7.71 4.79 -0.81
N GLN A 26 7.16 4.16 0.23
CA GLN A 26 6.09 3.16 0.10
C GLN A 26 4.71 3.78 -0.14
N GLY A 27 4.55 5.07 0.17
CA GLY A 27 3.28 5.78 0.10
C GLY A 27 2.29 5.39 1.20
N VAL A 28 2.77 4.81 2.29
CA VAL A 28 1.93 4.34 3.41
C VAL A 28 2.62 4.64 4.72
N SER A 29 2.03 5.48 5.57
CA SER A 29 2.65 5.83 6.85
C SER A 29 1.64 5.93 8.00
N PRO A 30 1.31 4.79 8.65
CA PRO A 30 0.44 4.80 9.82
C PRO A 30 1.07 5.56 11.00
N LEU A 31 2.39 5.44 11.21
CA LEU A 31 3.07 6.15 12.29
C LEU A 31 3.03 7.67 12.10
N LEU A 32 3.32 8.15 10.89
CA LEU A 32 3.24 9.58 10.58
C LEU A 32 1.84 10.14 10.85
N HIS A 33 0.81 9.41 10.41
CA HIS A 33 -0.58 9.79 10.64
C HIS A 33 -0.92 9.84 12.14
N MET A 34 -0.50 8.82 12.91
CA MET A 34 -0.74 8.78 14.36
C MET A 34 -0.08 9.97 15.06
N ILE A 35 1.15 10.33 14.70
CA ILE A 35 1.84 11.47 15.30
C ILE A 35 1.21 12.78 14.84
N ALA A 36 0.86 12.93 13.57
CA ALA A 36 0.29 14.17 13.03
C ALA A 36 -1.08 14.53 13.65
N PHE A 37 -1.92 13.53 13.93
CA PHE A 37 -3.31 13.72 14.31
C PHE A 37 -3.70 13.13 15.67
N GLY A 38 -2.77 12.47 16.35
CA GLY A 38 -3.00 11.94 17.69
C GLY A 38 -3.07 13.03 18.76
N ASN A 39 -3.67 12.69 19.90
CA ASN A 39 -3.68 13.57 21.06
C ASN A 39 -2.32 13.52 21.76
N ILE A 40 -1.79 14.69 22.09
CA ILE A 40 -0.55 14.81 22.85
C ILE A 40 -0.86 14.58 24.33
N LEU A 41 -0.12 13.67 24.95
CA LEU A 41 -0.18 13.37 26.38
C LEU A 41 1.26 13.29 26.91
N GLY A 42 1.51 13.83 28.09
CA GLY A 42 2.80 13.73 28.76
C GLY A 42 3.36 15.07 29.25
N PRO A 43 4.52 15.06 29.91
CA PRO A 43 5.08 16.24 30.58
C PRO A 43 5.78 17.22 29.62
N ASP A 44 6.36 16.73 28.51
CA ASP A 44 7.10 17.58 27.57
C ASP A 44 6.22 17.96 26.37
N LEU A 45 5.31 18.89 26.61
CA LEU A 45 4.36 19.33 25.60
C LEU A 45 5.05 20.07 24.43
N ASN A 46 6.07 20.85 24.69
CA ASN A 46 6.77 21.62 23.65
C ASN A 46 7.45 20.69 22.65
N TYR A 47 8.15 19.69 23.15
CA TYR A 47 8.76 18.67 22.29
C TYR A 47 7.72 17.93 21.46
N ALA A 48 6.66 17.45 22.10
CA ALA A 48 5.60 16.69 21.44
C ALA A 48 4.86 17.53 20.37
N MET A 49 4.58 18.81 20.66
CA MET A 49 3.97 19.75 19.69
C MET A 49 4.88 19.98 18.49
N ASN A 50 6.19 20.14 18.69
CA ASN A 50 7.15 20.32 17.60
C ASN A 50 7.19 19.07 16.70
N ARG A 51 7.21 17.87 17.28
CA ARG A 51 7.17 16.61 16.53
C ARG A 51 5.85 16.45 15.78
N GLN A 52 4.72 16.78 16.41
CA GLN A 52 3.43 16.75 15.74
C GLN A 52 3.37 17.72 14.55
N HIS A 53 3.87 18.94 14.72
CA HIS A 53 3.92 19.95 13.67
C HIS A 53 4.80 19.50 12.50
N TYR A 54 5.95 18.91 12.79
CA TYR A 54 6.82 18.31 11.76
C TYR A 54 6.10 17.19 11.01
N ALA A 55 5.43 16.29 11.72
CA ALA A 55 4.68 15.19 11.12
C ALA A 55 3.52 15.69 10.22
N ARG A 56 2.81 16.74 10.64
CA ARG A 56 1.75 17.36 9.82
C ARG A 56 2.29 17.90 8.50
N ARG A 57 3.42 18.62 8.53
CA ARG A 57 4.04 19.11 7.28
C ARG A 57 4.44 17.99 6.34
N LEU A 58 4.97 16.88 6.86
CA LEU A 58 5.30 15.72 6.04
C LEU A 58 4.04 15.06 5.48
N TRP A 59 2.98 14.97 6.26
CA TRP A 59 1.70 14.45 5.81
C TRP A 59 1.10 15.29 4.68
N GLU A 60 1.09 16.61 4.84
CA GLU A 60 0.59 17.57 3.85
C GLU A 60 1.42 17.56 2.55
N LYS A 61 2.73 17.36 2.67
CA LYS A 61 3.61 17.21 1.50
C LYS A 61 3.22 15.99 0.65
N GLY A 62 2.65 14.95 1.24
CA GLY A 62 2.37 13.68 0.59
C GLY A 62 3.57 12.72 0.56
N PRO A 63 3.36 11.51 0.00
CA PRO A 63 4.42 10.53 -0.21
C PRO A 63 5.40 10.98 -1.30
N ASP A 64 6.54 10.29 -1.40
CA ASP A 64 7.47 10.50 -2.50
C ASP A 64 6.79 10.24 -3.85
N PRO A 65 7.21 10.90 -4.93
CA PRO A 65 6.63 10.70 -6.26
C PRO A 65 6.63 9.21 -6.67
N PHE A 66 5.55 8.81 -7.31
CA PHE A 66 5.45 7.47 -7.88
C PHE A 66 6.17 7.48 -9.23
N LEU A 67 7.36 6.88 -9.28
CA LEU A 67 8.22 6.96 -10.47
C LEU A 67 7.65 6.14 -11.65
N PRO A 68 7.96 6.50 -12.90
CA PRO A 68 7.46 5.78 -14.07
C PRO A 68 7.72 4.27 -14.03
N GLU A 69 8.91 3.85 -13.61
CA GLU A 69 9.25 2.44 -13.46
C GLU A 69 8.49 1.73 -12.32
N GLU A 70 8.08 2.45 -11.29
CA GLU A 70 7.24 1.92 -10.22
C GLU A 70 5.79 1.80 -10.68
N ILE A 71 5.29 2.77 -11.45
CA ILE A 71 3.98 2.73 -12.12
C ILE A 71 3.92 1.52 -13.04
N ASP A 72 4.91 1.32 -13.91
CA ASP A 72 4.95 0.19 -14.84
C ASP A 72 5.03 -1.15 -14.12
N ARG A 73 5.82 -1.24 -13.04
CA ARG A 73 5.89 -2.44 -12.21
C ARG A 73 4.53 -2.77 -11.58
N SER A 74 3.84 -1.75 -11.07
CA SER A 74 2.51 -1.94 -10.46
C SER A 74 1.46 -2.32 -11.49
N ARG A 75 1.46 -1.67 -12.66
CA ARG A 75 0.60 -2.03 -13.79
C ARG A 75 0.80 -3.47 -14.24
N TYR A 76 2.07 -3.89 -14.38
CA TYR A 76 2.41 -5.27 -14.72
C TYR A 76 1.86 -6.25 -13.67
N GLY A 77 2.09 -5.98 -12.38
CA GLY A 77 1.57 -6.83 -11.30
C GLY A 77 0.04 -6.92 -11.29
N ILE A 78 -0.65 -5.79 -11.48
CA ILE A 78 -2.11 -5.74 -11.59
C ILE A 78 -2.59 -6.51 -12.84
N SER A 79 -1.95 -6.31 -13.98
CA SER A 79 -2.30 -6.99 -15.25
C SER A 79 -2.12 -8.50 -15.15
N SER A 80 -1.02 -8.96 -14.53
CA SER A 80 -0.77 -10.39 -14.31
C SER A 80 -1.84 -11.04 -13.44
N ARG A 81 -2.27 -10.35 -12.36
CA ARG A 81 -3.36 -10.85 -11.49
C ARG A 81 -4.72 -10.82 -12.18
N ILE A 82 -4.95 -9.86 -13.08
CA ILE A 82 -6.17 -9.84 -13.92
C ILE A 82 -6.21 -11.08 -14.79
N ASP A 83 -5.10 -11.47 -15.43
CA ASP A 83 -5.04 -12.66 -16.25
C ASP A 83 -5.26 -13.92 -15.40
N ASP A 84 -4.56 -14.00 -14.25
CA ASP A 84 -4.77 -15.10 -13.31
C ASP A 84 -6.22 -15.22 -12.84
N LEU A 85 -6.93 -14.10 -12.69
CA LEU A 85 -8.32 -14.08 -12.24
C LEU A 85 -9.30 -14.51 -13.34
N ARG A 86 -8.95 -14.30 -14.60
CA ARG A 86 -9.73 -14.73 -15.77
C ARG A 86 -9.63 -16.20 -16.07
N ASP A 87 -8.57 -16.87 -15.59
CA ASP A 87 -8.41 -18.31 -15.73
C ASP A 87 -9.39 -19.08 -14.82
N ASP A 88 -9.64 -20.35 -15.17
CA ASP A 88 -10.41 -21.26 -14.31
C ASP A 88 -9.58 -21.64 -13.07
N ARG A 89 -9.88 -21.00 -11.96
CA ARG A 89 -9.17 -21.14 -10.69
C ARG A 89 -10.05 -21.75 -9.62
N ARG A 90 -9.45 -22.55 -8.74
CA ARG A 90 -10.13 -23.03 -7.52
C ARG A 90 -10.51 -21.87 -6.62
N VAL A 91 -11.53 -22.06 -5.80
CA VAL A 91 -12.10 -20.98 -4.95
C VAL A 91 -11.04 -20.29 -4.09
N LEU A 92 -10.14 -21.02 -3.44
CA LEU A 92 -9.11 -20.43 -2.57
C LEU A 92 -8.04 -19.67 -3.36
N GLU A 93 -7.67 -20.15 -4.56
CA GLU A 93 -6.74 -19.44 -5.45
C GLU A 93 -7.36 -18.11 -5.89
N ARG A 94 -8.62 -18.12 -6.30
CA ARG A 94 -9.37 -16.93 -6.69
C ARG A 94 -9.48 -15.93 -5.53
N PHE A 95 -9.75 -16.36 -4.29
CA PHE A 95 -9.76 -15.47 -3.13
C PHE A 95 -8.40 -14.84 -2.88
N GLY A 96 -7.31 -15.60 -3.03
CA GLY A 96 -5.96 -15.06 -2.93
C GLY A 96 -5.72 -13.95 -3.93
N ILE A 97 -6.00 -14.20 -5.21
CA ILE A 97 -5.84 -13.23 -6.31
C ILE A 97 -6.69 -11.97 -6.06
N ILE A 98 -7.98 -12.13 -5.75
CA ILE A 98 -8.89 -11.00 -5.48
C ILE A 98 -8.38 -10.16 -4.30
N SER A 99 -7.90 -10.80 -3.24
CA SER A 99 -7.41 -10.10 -2.03
C SER A 99 -6.16 -9.28 -2.30
N GLU A 100 -5.23 -9.79 -3.10
CA GLU A 100 -4.02 -9.07 -3.51
C GLU A 100 -4.38 -7.94 -4.48
N LEU A 101 -5.18 -8.21 -5.49
CA LEU A 101 -5.59 -7.24 -6.50
C LEU A 101 -6.38 -6.07 -5.87
N TYR A 102 -7.22 -6.34 -4.87
CA TYR A 102 -7.90 -5.31 -4.08
C TYR A 102 -6.91 -4.34 -3.40
N GLN A 103 -5.87 -4.88 -2.77
CA GLN A 103 -4.87 -4.05 -2.11
C GLN A 103 -4.03 -3.25 -3.11
N ASP A 104 -3.59 -3.92 -4.17
CA ASP A 104 -2.75 -3.32 -5.20
C ASP A 104 -3.46 -2.18 -5.93
N ILE A 105 -4.72 -2.37 -6.32
CA ILE A 105 -5.44 -1.37 -7.11
C ILE A 105 -5.77 -0.12 -6.29
N ILE A 106 -6.12 -0.25 -5.01
CA ILE A 106 -6.39 0.91 -4.16
C ILE A 106 -5.08 1.64 -3.84
N LEU A 107 -4.01 0.91 -3.52
CA LEU A 107 -2.72 1.53 -3.26
C LEU A 107 -2.19 2.25 -4.51
N PHE A 108 -2.29 1.60 -5.67
CA PHE A 108 -1.96 2.22 -6.96
C PHE A 108 -2.73 3.52 -7.18
N TYR A 109 -4.05 3.50 -6.98
CA TYR A 109 -4.91 4.66 -7.16
C TYR A 109 -4.45 5.87 -6.33
N PHE A 110 -4.18 5.68 -5.04
CA PHE A 110 -3.71 6.76 -4.17
C PHE A 110 -2.29 7.20 -4.53
N ARG A 111 -1.38 6.25 -4.73
CA ARG A 111 0.02 6.53 -5.10
C ARG A 111 0.13 7.31 -6.41
N ALA A 112 -0.62 6.93 -7.43
CA ALA A 112 -0.62 7.57 -8.74
C ALA A 112 -1.16 9.02 -8.70
N LYS A 113 -1.91 9.37 -7.64
CA LYS A 113 -2.37 10.73 -7.36
C LYS A 113 -1.44 11.52 -6.42
N GLY A 114 -0.33 10.94 -5.98
CA GLY A 114 0.55 11.54 -4.98
C GLY A 114 -0.05 11.59 -3.57
N GLU A 115 -1.03 10.72 -3.31
CA GLU A 115 -1.73 10.65 -2.04
C GLU A 115 -1.23 9.47 -1.20
N TRP A 116 -1.28 9.62 0.13
CA TRP A 116 -0.97 8.52 1.02
C TRP A 116 -1.96 7.36 0.83
N GLY A 117 -1.47 6.15 0.81
CA GLY A 117 -2.28 4.94 0.84
C GLY A 117 -2.52 4.42 2.26
N GLY A 118 -2.71 3.12 2.38
CA GLY A 118 -2.89 2.40 3.64
C GLY A 118 -2.63 0.91 3.47
N HIS A 119 -2.88 0.13 4.52
CA HIS A 119 -2.81 -1.33 4.47
C HIS A 119 -4.08 -1.96 5.04
N GLY A 120 -4.46 -3.12 4.51
CA GLY A 120 -5.57 -3.92 4.98
C GLY A 120 -6.86 -3.10 5.13
N LYS A 121 -7.49 -3.15 6.30
CA LYS A 121 -8.76 -2.42 6.57
C LYS A 121 -8.68 -0.90 6.39
N HIS A 122 -7.48 -0.31 6.48
CA HIS A 122 -7.31 1.14 6.35
C HIS A 122 -7.43 1.61 4.90
N LEU A 123 -7.14 0.75 3.92
CA LEU A 123 -7.37 1.06 2.49
C LEU A 123 -8.85 1.27 2.21
N GLY A 124 -9.70 0.30 2.58
CA GLY A 124 -11.14 0.40 2.39
C GLY A 124 -11.74 1.59 3.14
N ARG A 125 -11.34 1.81 4.40
CA ARG A 125 -11.79 2.96 5.19
C ARG A 125 -11.42 4.29 4.51
N ARG A 126 -10.23 4.39 3.96
CA ARG A 126 -9.78 5.58 3.25
C ARG A 126 -10.57 5.81 1.97
N MET A 127 -10.76 4.75 1.17
CA MET A 127 -11.63 4.82 -0.03
C MET A 127 -13.02 5.31 0.33
N TYR A 128 -13.64 4.73 1.36
CA TYR A 128 -14.97 5.11 1.82
C TYR A 128 -15.05 6.61 2.19
N ASN A 129 -14.07 7.12 2.94
CA ASN A 129 -14.08 8.50 3.42
C ASN A 129 -13.78 9.53 2.33
N GLU A 130 -12.86 9.21 1.41
CA GLU A 130 -12.33 10.18 0.45
C GLU A 130 -12.95 10.04 -0.95
N ARG A 131 -13.46 8.86 -1.28
CA ARG A 131 -14.00 8.50 -2.61
C ARG A 131 -15.23 7.58 -2.48
N PRO A 132 -16.31 8.02 -1.83
CA PRO A 132 -17.45 7.15 -1.47
C PRO A 132 -18.08 6.48 -2.69
N ASP A 133 -18.26 7.20 -3.81
CA ASP A 133 -18.85 6.63 -5.04
C ASP A 133 -17.98 5.54 -5.64
N LEU A 134 -16.66 5.78 -5.69
CA LEU A 134 -15.69 4.80 -6.19
C LEU A 134 -15.60 3.59 -5.26
N CYS A 135 -15.70 3.82 -3.95
CA CYS A 135 -15.74 2.76 -2.95
C CYS A 135 -16.95 1.85 -3.16
N LEU A 136 -18.13 2.41 -3.35
CA LEU A 136 -19.35 1.64 -3.58
C LEU A 136 -19.26 0.78 -4.86
N ARG A 137 -18.71 1.33 -5.93
CA ARG A 137 -18.46 0.58 -7.17
C ARG A 137 -17.51 -0.60 -6.94
N LEU A 138 -16.41 -0.35 -6.21
CA LEU A 138 -15.44 -1.37 -5.87
C LEU A 138 -16.04 -2.45 -4.98
N GLU A 139 -16.81 -2.09 -3.96
CA GLU A 139 -17.49 -3.05 -3.07
C GLU A 139 -18.43 -3.98 -3.84
N ASN A 140 -19.25 -3.42 -4.74
CA ASN A 140 -20.16 -4.21 -5.58
C ASN A 140 -19.38 -5.16 -6.52
N ALA A 141 -18.34 -4.67 -7.18
CA ALA A 141 -17.50 -5.46 -8.06
C ALA A 141 -16.77 -6.57 -7.30
N PHE A 142 -16.23 -6.25 -6.13
CA PHE A 142 -15.55 -7.20 -5.24
C PHE A 142 -16.49 -8.32 -4.77
N GLN A 143 -17.71 -8.00 -4.34
CA GLN A 143 -18.72 -8.99 -3.90
C GLN A 143 -19.06 -9.96 -5.03
N LYS A 144 -19.25 -9.46 -6.25
CA LYS A 144 -19.49 -10.29 -7.44
C LYS A 144 -18.30 -11.20 -7.76
N ALA A 145 -17.09 -10.65 -7.69
CA ALA A 145 -15.86 -11.42 -7.95
C ALA A 145 -15.69 -12.57 -6.94
N VAL A 146 -15.97 -12.32 -5.67
CA VAL A 146 -15.98 -13.36 -4.61
C VAL A 146 -17.00 -14.45 -4.92
N ALA A 147 -18.16 -14.09 -5.49
CA ALA A 147 -19.19 -15.04 -5.93
C ALA A 147 -18.84 -15.75 -7.27
N GLY A 148 -17.71 -15.42 -7.91
CA GLY A 148 -17.24 -16.04 -9.15
C GLY A 148 -17.54 -15.22 -10.42
N GLN A 149 -18.16 -14.05 -10.30
CA GLN A 149 -18.44 -13.14 -11.41
C GLN A 149 -17.38 -12.04 -11.43
N VAL A 150 -16.25 -12.29 -12.10
CA VAL A 150 -15.03 -11.48 -11.96
C VAL A 150 -15.00 -10.25 -12.88
N ASP A 151 -15.84 -10.19 -13.91
CA ASP A 151 -15.75 -9.20 -14.99
C ASP A 151 -15.81 -7.75 -14.49
N ASP A 152 -16.80 -7.41 -13.63
CA ASP A 152 -16.94 -6.07 -13.09
C ASP A 152 -15.72 -5.62 -12.27
N PHE A 153 -15.06 -6.56 -11.58
CA PHE A 153 -13.87 -6.26 -10.79
C PHE A 153 -12.64 -6.08 -11.68
N VAL A 154 -12.52 -6.89 -12.73
CA VAL A 154 -11.50 -6.75 -13.76
C VAL A 154 -11.66 -5.40 -14.48
N ASP A 155 -12.87 -5.04 -14.90
CA ASP A 155 -13.15 -3.77 -15.59
C ASP A 155 -12.83 -2.58 -14.69
N PHE A 156 -13.18 -2.66 -13.40
CA PHE A 156 -12.79 -1.65 -12.41
C PHE A 156 -11.27 -1.49 -12.34
N CYS A 157 -10.52 -2.58 -12.26
CA CYS A 157 -9.06 -2.53 -12.20
C CYS A 157 -8.45 -1.93 -13.48
N LEU A 158 -8.95 -2.33 -14.64
CA LEU A 158 -8.50 -1.79 -15.93
C LEU A 158 -8.77 -0.29 -16.06
N GLU A 159 -9.95 0.17 -15.61
CA GLU A 159 -10.28 1.61 -15.58
C GLU A 159 -9.30 2.40 -14.71
N MET A 160 -8.93 1.87 -13.53
CA MET A 160 -8.01 2.56 -12.62
C MET A 160 -6.60 2.72 -13.17
N ILE A 161 -6.10 1.77 -13.93
CA ILE A 161 -4.75 1.84 -14.53
C ILE A 161 -4.75 2.52 -15.92
N ALA A 162 -5.90 2.68 -16.56
CA ALA A 162 -6.01 3.23 -17.93
C ALA A 162 -5.34 4.61 -18.11
N PRO A 163 -5.49 5.60 -17.19
CA PRO A 163 -4.85 6.91 -17.32
C PRO A 163 -3.32 6.87 -17.28
N TYR A 164 -2.75 5.77 -16.80
CA TYR A 164 -1.32 5.59 -16.60
C TYR A 164 -0.69 4.66 -17.63
N GLY A 165 -1.39 4.37 -18.73
CA GLY A 165 -0.95 3.52 -19.82
C GLY A 165 -1.62 2.15 -19.88
N GLY A 166 -2.60 1.86 -18.98
CA GLY A 166 -3.47 0.70 -19.03
C GLY A 166 -2.78 -0.64 -18.76
N TYR A 167 -3.35 -1.70 -19.31
CA TYR A 167 -2.85 -3.06 -19.21
C TYR A 167 -1.40 -3.19 -19.74
N LEU A 168 -0.55 -3.93 -19.03
CA LEU A 168 0.85 -4.12 -19.37
C LEU A 168 1.31 -5.56 -19.08
N GLN A 169 1.56 -6.33 -20.14
CA GLN A 169 2.17 -7.66 -20.08
C GLN A 169 3.34 -7.78 -21.06
N ALA A 170 3.04 -7.73 -22.36
CA ALA A 170 4.05 -7.87 -23.39
C ALA A 170 5.05 -6.71 -23.38
N GLY A 171 6.35 -7.04 -23.44
CA GLY A 171 7.41 -6.04 -23.50
C GLY A 171 7.82 -5.44 -22.15
N TYR A 172 7.19 -5.82 -21.05
CA TYR A 172 7.65 -5.40 -19.72
C TYR A 172 8.99 -6.02 -19.36
N LEU A 173 9.94 -5.17 -18.98
CA LEU A 173 11.27 -5.58 -18.53
C LEU A 173 11.56 -4.96 -17.16
N SER A 174 11.77 -5.79 -16.16
CA SER A 174 12.25 -5.37 -14.84
C SER A 174 13.74 -5.67 -14.71
N LYS A 175 14.52 -4.65 -14.34
CA LYS A 175 15.94 -4.83 -14.00
C LYS A 175 16.02 -5.25 -12.54
N MET A 176 16.71 -6.37 -12.30
CA MET A 176 17.06 -6.77 -10.92
C MET A 176 18.08 -5.78 -10.34
N SER A 177 17.98 -5.54 -9.03
CA SER A 177 18.97 -4.75 -8.31
C SER A 177 20.38 -5.35 -8.52
N PRO A 178 21.42 -4.52 -8.78
CA PRO A 178 22.80 -5.00 -8.88
C PRO A 178 23.27 -5.79 -7.66
N GLU A 179 22.73 -5.52 -6.49
CA GLU A 179 23.06 -6.22 -5.23
C GLU A 179 22.84 -7.73 -5.30
N TRP A 180 21.87 -8.19 -6.10
CA TRP A 180 21.63 -9.62 -6.30
C TRP A 180 22.76 -10.34 -7.05
N ARG A 181 23.53 -9.60 -7.85
CA ARG A 181 24.67 -10.16 -8.60
C ARG A 181 25.88 -10.46 -7.71
N TYR A 182 25.94 -9.79 -6.56
CA TYR A 182 27.06 -9.87 -5.63
C TYR A 182 26.69 -10.54 -4.30
N PHE A 183 25.52 -11.18 -4.27
CA PHE A 183 25.10 -11.92 -3.07
C PHE A 183 25.99 -13.16 -2.92
N GLU A 184 26.92 -13.14 -1.98
CA GLU A 184 27.64 -14.32 -1.51
C GLU A 184 26.81 -15.00 -0.41
N PRO A 185 26.27 -16.21 -0.64
CA PRO A 185 25.58 -16.94 0.40
C PRO A 185 26.58 -17.23 1.53
N LYS A 186 26.29 -16.77 2.74
CA LYS A 186 27.06 -17.20 3.92
C LYS A 186 26.92 -18.72 4.01
N SER A 187 28.01 -19.44 3.76
CA SER A 187 28.06 -20.89 3.95
C SER A 187 27.51 -21.22 5.34
N PRO A 188 26.54 -22.14 5.50
CA PRO A 188 26.13 -22.56 6.83
C PRO A 188 27.37 -23.09 7.56
N LYS A 189 27.71 -22.52 8.72
CA LYS A 189 28.71 -23.09 9.60
C LYS A 189 28.19 -24.48 9.97
N MET A 190 28.86 -25.53 9.41
CA MET A 190 28.61 -26.88 9.85
C MET A 190 28.90 -26.93 11.36
N PRO A 191 28.00 -27.43 12.20
CA PRO A 191 28.34 -27.68 13.59
C PRO A 191 29.46 -28.74 13.65
N VAL A 192 30.50 -28.43 14.40
CA VAL A 192 31.61 -29.35 14.72
C VAL A 192 31.10 -30.37 15.73
#